data_82a5355cbcd69a1601d4d09384a8e1a5
#
_entry.id   82a5355cbcd69a1601d4d09384a8e1a5
#
_cell.length_a   1.000
_cell.length_b   1.000
_cell.length_c   1.000
_cell.angle_alpha   90.00
_cell.angle_beta   90.00
_cell.angle_gamma   90.00
#
_symmetry.space_group_name_H-M   'P 1'
#
loop_
_entity.id
_entity.type
_entity.pdbx_description
1 polymer ?
#
loop_
_entity_poly.entity_id
_entity_poly.type
_entity_poly.pdbx_seq_one_letter_code
_entity_poly.pdbx_strand_id
1 'polypeptide(L)'
;MSDQTCGTDWEQTLCNLIILGGDARCAAKEAAEYAAEHRWSEAEEAMQRANEAQLAAHKIQAEILYRDARGDKAPFSILLVHSLDLLVLAWAEIDYTVQFIQLHQKIAELEGGGKP
;
A
#
# COMPACT_ATOMS: atom_id res chain seq x y z
N MET A 1 24.99 -5.77 -14.85
CA MET A 1 24.56 -5.72 -15.19
C MET A 1 23.62 -5.23 -15.01
N SER A 2 23.68 -4.79 -15.30
CA SER A 2 22.74 -4.12 -15.07
C SER A 2 21.67 -4.81 -14.65
N ASP A 3 20.89 -4.29 -14.05
CA ASP A 3 19.78 -4.94 -13.56
C ASP A 3 18.89 -5.35 -14.68
N GLN A 4 18.79 -6.60 -14.88
CA GLN A 4 17.98 -7.11 -15.95
C GLN A 4 16.53 -7.20 -15.61
N THR A 5 16.16 -7.04 -14.36
CA THR A 5 14.78 -7.18 -13.95
C THR A 5 13.91 -6.07 -14.45
N CYS A 6 14.46 -4.84 -14.44
CA CYS A 6 13.73 -3.67 -14.88
C CYS A 6 14.66 -2.88 -15.78
N GLY A 7 14.71 -3.29 -17.06
CA GLY A 7 15.71 -2.78 -17.97
C GLY A 7 15.45 -1.40 -18.52
N THR A 8 14.20 -0.98 -18.66
CA THR A 8 13.88 0.32 -19.22
C THR A 8 13.43 1.27 -18.14
N ASP A 9 13.43 2.57 -18.46
CA ASP A 9 12.92 3.57 -17.53
C ASP A 9 11.48 3.28 -17.10
N TRP A 10 10.63 2.95 -18.07
CA TRP A 10 9.25 2.63 -17.74
C TRP A 10 9.15 1.36 -16.90
N GLU A 11 9.92 0.35 -17.22
CA GLU A 11 9.91 -0.88 -16.43
C GLU A 11 10.35 -0.62 -15.01
N GLN A 12 11.37 0.21 -14.83
CA GLN A 12 11.85 0.55 -13.50
C GLN A 12 10.79 1.30 -12.70
N THR A 13 10.12 2.26 -13.34
CA THR A 13 9.05 3.00 -12.70
C THR A 13 7.93 2.08 -12.24
N LEU A 14 7.52 1.15 -13.10
CA LEU A 14 6.45 0.22 -12.79
C LEU A 14 6.85 -0.78 -11.71
N CYS A 15 8.10 -1.24 -11.73
CA CYS A 15 8.59 -2.13 -10.67
C CYS A 15 8.62 -1.42 -9.33
N ASN A 16 9.01 -0.16 -9.31
CA ASN A 16 8.98 0.60 -8.07
C ASN A 16 7.57 0.71 -7.53
N LEU A 17 6.60 0.90 -8.40
CA LEU A 17 5.21 0.96 -8.00
C LEU A 17 4.75 -0.35 -7.36
N ILE A 18 5.17 -1.48 -7.94
CA ILE A 18 4.85 -2.80 -7.41
C ILE A 18 5.45 -2.97 -6.02
N ILE A 19 6.72 -2.58 -5.85
CA ILE A 19 7.40 -2.71 -4.57
C ILE A 19 6.69 -1.89 -3.49
N LEU A 20 6.37 -0.65 -3.80
CA LEU A 20 5.71 0.22 -2.83
C LEU A 20 4.30 -0.26 -2.50
N GLY A 21 3.57 -0.72 -3.51
CA GLY A 21 2.25 -1.30 -3.27
C GLY A 21 2.33 -2.53 -2.38
N GLY A 22 3.34 -3.37 -2.61
CA GLY A 22 3.56 -4.55 -1.77
C GLY A 22 3.92 -4.18 -0.36
N ASP A 23 4.79 -3.17 -0.19
CA ASP A 23 5.17 -2.70 1.15
C ASP A 23 3.95 -2.18 1.90
N ALA A 24 3.10 -1.42 1.22
CA ALA A 24 1.90 -0.88 1.83
C ALA A 24 0.97 -2.00 2.29
N ARG A 25 0.79 -3.02 1.46
CA ARG A 25 -0.09 -4.14 1.80
C ARG A 25 0.47 -4.94 2.96
N CYS A 26 1.78 -5.20 2.96
CA CYS A 26 2.39 -5.94 4.06
C CYS A 26 2.24 -5.19 5.38
N ALA A 27 2.47 -3.89 5.36
CA ALA A 27 2.36 -3.10 6.58
C ALA A 27 0.91 -3.04 7.07
N ALA A 28 -0.05 -2.92 6.15
CA ALA A 28 -1.45 -2.92 6.53
C ALA A 28 -1.85 -4.25 7.17
N LYS A 29 -1.35 -5.36 6.61
CA LYS A 29 -1.63 -6.67 7.17
C LYS A 29 -1.06 -6.81 8.58
N GLU A 30 0.17 -6.33 8.77
CA GLU A 30 0.76 -6.34 10.10
C GLU A 30 -0.08 -5.53 11.09
N ALA A 31 -0.57 -4.37 10.64
CA ALA A 31 -1.38 -3.53 11.50
C ALA A 31 -2.65 -4.26 11.94
N ALA A 32 -3.30 -4.97 11.01
CA ALA A 32 -4.49 -5.72 11.35
C ALA A 32 -4.18 -6.83 12.35
N GLU A 33 -3.05 -7.50 12.19
CA GLU A 33 -2.65 -8.57 13.09
C GLU A 33 -2.36 -8.04 14.49
N TYR A 34 -1.67 -6.91 14.57
CA TYR A 34 -1.41 -6.29 15.88
C TYR A 34 -2.72 -5.87 16.54
N ALA A 35 -3.63 -5.29 15.79
CA ALA A 35 -4.91 -4.86 16.33
C ALA A 35 -5.71 -6.04 16.88
N ALA A 36 -5.65 -7.19 16.21
CA ALA A 36 -6.33 -8.38 16.69
C ALA A 36 -5.79 -8.85 18.03
N GLU A 37 -4.55 -8.52 18.35
CA GLU A 37 -3.92 -8.84 19.63
C GLU A 37 -4.00 -7.69 20.63
N HIS A 38 -4.74 -6.65 20.29
CA HIS A 38 -4.89 -5.45 21.11
C HIS A 38 -3.55 -4.72 21.36
N ARG A 39 -2.64 -4.83 20.40
CA ARG A 39 -1.35 -4.15 20.46
C ARG A 39 -1.47 -2.87 19.65
N TRP A 40 -2.13 -1.89 20.26
CA TRP A 40 -2.57 -0.68 19.54
C TRP A 40 -1.41 0.19 19.07
N SER A 41 -0.39 0.35 19.87
CA SER A 41 0.75 1.17 19.49
C SER A 41 1.47 0.61 18.28
N GLU A 42 1.65 -0.71 18.27
CA GLU A 42 2.31 -1.37 17.14
C GLU A 42 1.43 -1.35 15.89
N ALA A 43 0.11 -1.47 16.09
CA ALA A 43 -0.81 -1.35 14.97
C ALA A 43 -0.73 0.03 14.33
N GLU A 44 -0.63 1.06 15.17
CA GLU A 44 -0.55 2.43 14.69
C GLU A 44 0.74 2.67 13.91
N GLU A 45 1.86 2.14 14.42
CA GLU A 45 3.13 2.27 13.71
C GLU A 45 3.09 1.57 12.36
N ALA A 46 2.48 0.38 12.31
CA ALA A 46 2.37 -0.36 11.06
C ALA A 46 1.49 0.40 10.07
N MET A 47 0.39 1.00 10.55
CA MET A 47 -0.47 1.80 9.69
C MET A 47 0.27 3.01 9.14
N GLN A 48 1.13 3.62 9.96
CA GLN A 48 1.91 4.76 9.50
C GLN A 48 2.85 4.33 8.37
N ARG A 49 3.49 3.17 8.51
CA ARG A 49 4.35 2.64 7.44
C ARG A 49 3.54 2.36 6.17
N ALA A 50 2.32 1.81 6.35
CA ALA A 50 1.46 1.54 5.20
C ALA A 50 1.10 2.83 4.47
N ASN A 51 0.76 3.86 5.22
CA ASN A 51 0.38 5.14 4.64
C ASN A 51 1.54 5.82 3.94
N GLU A 52 2.74 5.69 4.49
CA GLU A 52 3.94 6.26 3.87
C GLU A 52 4.26 5.58 2.55
N ALA A 53 4.18 4.25 2.51
CA ALA A 53 4.41 3.53 1.27
C ALA A 53 3.33 3.86 0.24
N GLN A 54 2.08 3.98 0.68
CA GLN A 54 0.98 4.33 -0.20
C GLN A 54 1.16 5.72 -0.78
N LEU A 55 1.59 6.68 0.02
CA LEU A 55 1.82 8.03 -0.46
C LEU A 55 2.94 8.03 -1.52
N ALA A 56 4.00 7.28 -1.28
CA ALA A 56 5.08 7.19 -2.26
C ALA A 56 4.60 6.55 -3.55
N ALA A 57 3.77 5.52 -3.45
CA ALA A 57 3.20 4.87 -4.64
C ALA A 57 2.30 5.84 -5.39
N HIS A 58 1.51 6.63 -4.67
CA HIS A 58 0.62 7.60 -5.28
C HIS A 58 1.39 8.64 -6.08
N LYS A 59 2.55 9.06 -5.57
CA LYS A 59 3.39 10.01 -6.29
C LYS A 59 3.87 9.44 -7.61
N ILE A 60 4.22 8.15 -7.63
CA ILE A 60 4.63 7.51 -8.88
C ILE A 60 3.45 7.44 -9.84
N GLN A 61 2.27 7.11 -9.34
CA GLN A 61 1.08 7.09 -10.20
C GLN A 61 0.84 8.46 -10.82
N ALA A 62 0.97 9.52 -10.04
CA ALA A 62 0.78 10.88 -10.54
C ALA A 62 1.81 11.19 -11.63
N GLU A 63 3.04 10.74 -11.45
CA GLU A 63 4.07 10.92 -12.46
C GLU A 63 3.71 10.20 -13.75
N ILE A 64 3.20 8.97 -13.64
CA ILE A 64 2.78 8.21 -14.82
C ILE A 64 1.71 8.96 -15.59
N LEU A 65 0.71 9.48 -14.86
CA LEU A 65 -0.37 10.23 -15.49
C LEU A 65 0.13 11.50 -16.15
N TYR A 66 1.06 12.19 -15.48
CA TYR A 66 1.61 13.42 -16.01
C TYR A 66 2.41 13.16 -17.29
N ARG A 67 3.22 12.11 -17.29
CA ARG A 67 3.99 11.73 -18.47
C ARG A 67 3.05 11.34 -19.62
N ASP A 68 2.00 10.60 -19.31
CA ASP A 68 1.03 10.19 -20.32
C ASP A 68 0.38 11.41 -20.96
N ALA A 69 0.02 12.40 -20.16
CA ALA A 69 -0.62 13.61 -20.66
C ALA A 69 0.31 14.39 -21.60
N ARG A 70 1.61 14.26 -21.41
CA ARG A 70 2.58 14.94 -22.28
C ARG A 70 2.99 14.13 -23.49
N GLY A 71 2.38 12.97 -23.67
CA GLY A 71 2.70 12.12 -24.82
C GLY A 71 3.75 11.07 -24.57
N ASP A 72 4.33 11.01 -23.38
CA ASP A 72 5.31 10.00 -22.98
C ASP A 72 4.56 8.85 -22.31
N LYS A 73 3.97 8.00 -23.13
CA LYS A 73 3.06 6.97 -22.64
C LYS A 73 3.79 5.70 -22.28
N ALA A 74 3.39 5.08 -21.17
CA ALA A 74 3.90 3.76 -20.82
C ALA A 74 3.43 2.77 -21.88
N PRO A 75 4.33 1.92 -22.37
CA PRO A 75 3.91 0.87 -23.30
C PRO A 75 2.93 -0.06 -22.61
N PHE A 76 1.87 -0.46 -23.32
CA PHE A 76 0.93 -1.41 -22.76
C PHE A 76 1.63 -2.74 -22.52
N SER A 77 1.42 -3.32 -21.36
CA SER A 77 2.08 -4.58 -20.98
C SER A 77 1.37 -5.16 -19.76
N ILE A 78 1.64 -6.45 -19.53
CA ILE A 78 1.16 -7.09 -18.31
C ILE A 78 1.74 -6.38 -17.08
N LEU A 79 2.99 -5.94 -17.18
CA LEU A 79 3.61 -5.22 -16.07
C LEU A 79 2.84 -3.94 -15.73
N LEU A 80 2.43 -3.19 -16.75
CA LEU A 80 1.65 -1.98 -16.53
C LEU A 80 0.34 -2.28 -15.82
N VAL A 81 -0.40 -3.26 -16.32
CA VAL A 81 -1.69 -3.63 -15.72
C VAL A 81 -1.49 -4.12 -14.29
N HIS A 82 -0.51 -4.98 -14.08
CA HIS A 82 -0.24 -5.56 -12.77
C HIS A 82 0.12 -4.48 -11.74
N SER A 83 0.97 -3.54 -12.14
CA SER A 83 1.40 -2.50 -11.21
C SER A 83 0.24 -1.60 -10.79
N LEU A 84 -0.66 -1.28 -11.70
CA LEU A 84 -1.82 -0.45 -11.38
C LEU A 84 -2.84 -1.21 -10.55
N ASP A 85 -3.03 -2.50 -10.83
CA ASP A 85 -3.92 -3.33 -10.03
C ASP A 85 -3.44 -3.42 -8.58
N LEU A 86 -2.15 -3.62 -8.40
CA LEU A 86 -1.60 -3.72 -7.04
C LEU A 86 -1.77 -2.42 -6.26
N LEU A 87 -1.67 -1.29 -6.95
CA LEU A 87 -1.88 0.00 -6.30
C LEU A 87 -3.31 0.12 -5.78
N VAL A 88 -4.29 -0.26 -6.59
CA VAL A 88 -5.70 -0.20 -6.18
C VAL A 88 -5.96 -1.16 -5.03
N LEU A 89 -5.39 -2.37 -5.10
CA LEU A 89 -5.55 -3.33 -4.01
C LEU A 89 -4.94 -2.81 -2.71
N ALA A 90 -3.80 -2.13 -2.79
CA ALA A 90 -3.17 -1.57 -1.60
C ALA A 90 -4.06 -0.50 -0.97
N TRP A 91 -4.66 0.35 -1.78
CA TRP A 91 -5.59 1.36 -1.27
C TRP A 91 -6.76 0.71 -0.54
N ALA A 92 -7.37 -0.30 -1.17
CA ALA A 92 -8.51 -0.97 -0.57
C ALA A 92 -8.11 -1.65 0.73
N GLU A 93 -6.95 -2.27 0.74
CA GLU A 93 -6.48 -2.99 1.93
C GLU A 93 -6.23 -2.04 3.10
N ILE A 94 -5.66 -0.87 2.82
CA ILE A 94 -5.44 0.13 3.86
C ILE A 94 -6.77 0.62 4.42
N ASP A 95 -7.72 0.92 3.54
CA ASP A 95 -9.03 1.40 3.97
C ASP A 95 -9.73 0.39 4.87
N TYR A 96 -9.72 -0.88 4.48
CA TYR A 96 -10.35 -1.92 5.29
C TYR A 96 -9.60 -2.15 6.59
N THR A 97 -8.28 -2.00 6.57
CA THR A 97 -7.52 -2.18 7.80
C THR A 97 -7.88 -1.14 8.85
N VAL A 98 -8.11 0.10 8.43
CA VAL A 98 -8.57 1.13 9.36
C VAL A 98 -9.86 0.67 10.03
N GLN A 99 -10.78 0.13 9.26
CA GLN A 99 -12.05 -0.33 9.80
C GLN A 99 -11.87 -1.54 10.71
N PHE A 100 -10.95 -2.45 10.35
CA PHE A 100 -10.64 -3.60 11.21
C PHE A 100 -10.08 -3.15 12.55
N ILE A 101 -9.21 -2.15 12.55
CA ILE A 101 -8.66 -1.65 13.80
C ILE A 101 -9.75 -1.06 14.66
N GLN A 102 -10.63 -0.26 14.07
CA GLN A 102 -11.75 0.34 14.80
C GLN A 102 -12.67 -0.73 15.37
N LEU A 103 -12.91 -1.78 14.59
CA LEU A 103 -13.77 -2.87 15.03
C LEU A 103 -13.13 -3.61 16.20
N HIS A 104 -11.85 -3.88 16.13
CA HIS A 104 -11.16 -4.56 17.23
C HIS A 104 -11.13 -3.69 18.48
N GLN A 105 -11.02 -2.37 18.33
CA GLN A 105 -11.10 -1.48 19.47
C GLN A 105 -12.48 -1.56 20.12
N LYS A 106 -13.52 -1.61 19.30
CA LYS A 106 -14.88 -1.74 19.83
C LYS A 106 -15.07 -3.08 20.54
N ILE A 107 -14.52 -4.15 19.96
CA ILE A 107 -14.59 -5.46 20.60
C ILE A 107 -13.88 -5.42 21.95
N ALA A 108 -12.73 -4.79 22.03
CA ALA A 108 -11.98 -4.69 23.28
C ALA A 108 -12.78 -3.93 24.34
N GLU A 109 -13.47 -2.85 23.93
CA GLU A 109 -14.33 -2.12 24.85
C GLU A 109 -15.44 -2.99 25.40
N LEU A 110 -16.08 -3.76 24.52
CA LEU A 110 -17.20 -4.60 24.94
C LEU A 110 -16.75 -5.74 25.81
N GLU A 111 -15.57 -6.29 25.57
CA GLU A 111 -15.07 -7.41 26.34
C GLU A 111 -14.55 -6.99 27.70
N GLY A 112 -13.82 -5.90 27.73
CA GLY A 112 -13.15 -5.51 28.95
C GLY A 112 -13.84 -4.43 29.74
N GLY A 113 -14.85 -3.81 29.15
CA GLY A 113 -15.45 -2.66 29.77
C GLY A 113 -14.48 -1.51 29.87
N GLY A 114 -13.34 -1.61 29.20
CA GLY A 114 -12.34 -0.61 29.30
C GLY A 114 -12.03 0.01 27.96
N LYS A 115 -11.01 0.86 27.97
CA LYS A 115 -10.61 1.48 26.75
C LYS A 115 -9.55 0.69 26.07
N PRO A 116 -9.50 0.76 24.78
CA PRO A 116 -8.42 0.11 24.05
C PRO A 116 -7.06 0.61 24.43
#